data_60e2733944e42808435364a5426e5d56
#
_entry.id   60e2733944e42808435364a5426e5d56
#
_cell.length_a   1.000
_cell.length_b   1.000
_cell.length_c   1.000
_cell.angle_alpha   90.00
_cell.angle_beta   90.00
_cell.angle_gamma   90.00
#
_symmetry.space_group_name_H-M   'P 1'
#
loop_
_entity.id
_entity.type
_entity.pdbx_description
1 polymer ?
#
loop_
_entity_poly.entity_id
_entity_poly.type
_entity_poly.pdbx_seq_one_letter_code
_entity_poly.pdbx_strand_id
1 'polypeptide(L)'
;MVKVSLEKEKIKFLLLEGVHQSAVENLRAAGYTNIEYHKGALSGEELKQAIRDARFVGIRSRTHLTEEIFAAAEKLVAVGCFCIGTNQVDLDAAARRGIPVFNAPFSNTRSVAEMVLGELLLLLRRIPEANAKAHRGIWDKQAKGCFEARGKKLGIIGYGHIGTQLGILAESVGLDVYFYDIENKLPLGNATQVRHLSELLNMCDIISLHVPETPSTKNMIGHEELLRMKPGAILINASRGTVVDIPALAQALESKHLSGAAVDVFPTEPGANNDPNDPFVSELIKFDNVILTPHIGGSTQEAQENIGYEVAGKLAKYSDNGSTLSAVNFPEVSLPSHGDDVNRLLHIHENRPGIMNSINNVFTEENINVAAQYLRTAGNVGYVVIDVTTQTKAQAELVLQKLKGLPGTIRARMLY
;
A
#
# COMPACT_ATOMS: atom_id res chain seq x y z
N MET A 1 -9.39 14.87 -35.44
CA MET A 1 -9.81 13.74 -34.61
C MET A 1 -11.07 14.05 -33.84
N VAL A 2 -11.98 13.13 -33.75
CA VAL A 2 -13.26 13.34 -33.04
C VAL A 2 -13.09 12.93 -31.59
N LYS A 3 -13.04 13.90 -30.66
CA LYS A 3 -12.96 13.61 -29.22
C LYS A 3 -14.24 12.92 -28.74
N VAL A 4 -14.11 11.70 -28.23
CA VAL A 4 -15.22 10.87 -27.72
C VAL A 4 -15.20 10.68 -26.22
N SER A 5 -14.09 10.99 -25.55
CA SER A 5 -14.00 10.96 -24.08
C SER A 5 -14.47 12.28 -23.45
N LEU A 6 -14.71 12.24 -22.16
CA LEU A 6 -15.04 13.41 -21.37
C LEU A 6 -13.81 14.33 -21.25
N GLU A 7 -13.99 15.62 -21.44
CA GLU A 7 -12.92 16.61 -21.26
C GLU A 7 -12.35 16.54 -19.82
N LYS A 8 -11.04 16.65 -19.66
CA LYS A 8 -10.35 16.52 -18.38
C LYS A 8 -10.91 17.44 -17.29
N GLU A 9 -11.32 18.64 -17.67
CA GLU A 9 -11.92 19.65 -16.78
C GLU A 9 -13.26 19.22 -16.17
N LYS A 10 -13.96 18.26 -16.82
CA LYS A 10 -15.24 17.71 -16.35
C LYS A 10 -15.06 16.45 -15.52
N ILE A 11 -13.84 15.91 -15.43
CA ILE A 11 -13.52 14.73 -14.65
C ILE A 11 -13.27 15.14 -13.20
N LYS A 12 -14.22 14.78 -12.32
CA LYS A 12 -14.14 15.12 -10.90
C LYS A 12 -13.26 14.13 -10.15
N PHE A 13 -12.25 14.66 -9.44
CA PHE A 13 -11.45 13.99 -8.44
C PHE A 13 -11.92 14.41 -7.05
N LEU A 14 -12.23 13.46 -6.19
CA LEU A 14 -12.53 13.67 -4.77
C LEU A 14 -11.34 13.18 -3.96
N LEU A 15 -10.61 14.10 -3.32
CA LEU A 15 -9.45 13.78 -2.49
C LEU A 15 -9.77 14.03 -1.01
N LEU A 16 -9.65 13.01 -0.18
CA LEU A 16 -10.04 13.03 1.23
C LEU A 16 -8.79 12.90 2.15
N GLU A 17 -9.00 13.14 3.45
CA GLU A 17 -8.03 12.90 4.52
C GLU A 17 -6.74 13.72 4.42
N GLY A 18 -6.80 14.90 3.84
CA GLY A 18 -5.62 15.74 3.73
C GLY A 18 -4.48 15.11 2.93
N VAL A 19 -4.79 14.42 1.83
CA VAL A 19 -3.80 13.92 0.86
C VAL A 19 -2.79 15.03 0.55
N HIS A 20 -1.50 14.69 0.47
CA HIS A 20 -0.43 15.68 0.27
C HIS A 20 -0.67 16.54 -0.98
N GLN A 21 -0.29 17.82 -0.91
CA GLN A 21 -0.55 18.78 -1.97
C GLN A 21 0.08 18.42 -3.32
N SER A 22 1.17 17.64 -3.31
CA SER A 22 1.80 17.09 -4.51
C SER A 22 0.84 16.29 -5.39
N ALA A 23 -0.17 15.63 -4.80
CA ALA A 23 -1.19 14.93 -5.57
C ALA A 23 -2.06 15.90 -6.38
N VAL A 24 -2.46 17.02 -5.78
CA VAL A 24 -3.24 18.07 -6.46
C VAL A 24 -2.41 18.71 -7.56
N GLU A 25 -1.14 18.98 -7.30
CA GLU A 25 -0.20 19.58 -8.27
C GLU A 25 0.01 18.63 -9.46
N ASN A 26 0.24 17.35 -9.20
CA ASN A 26 0.41 16.35 -10.25
C ASN A 26 -0.84 16.22 -11.14
N LEU A 27 -2.04 16.14 -10.54
CA LEU A 27 -3.29 16.09 -11.28
C LEU A 27 -3.52 17.34 -12.13
N ARG A 28 -3.23 18.53 -11.58
CA ARG A 28 -3.33 19.80 -12.32
C ARG A 28 -2.33 19.86 -13.48
N ALA A 29 -1.09 19.42 -13.26
CA ALA A 29 -0.09 19.31 -14.32
C ALA A 29 -0.51 18.34 -15.43
N ALA A 30 -1.26 17.30 -15.10
CA ALA A 30 -1.87 16.38 -16.05
C ALA A 30 -3.16 16.93 -16.73
N GLY A 31 -3.60 18.16 -16.38
CA GLY A 31 -4.76 18.85 -16.97
C GLY A 31 -6.09 18.62 -16.25
N TYR A 32 -6.09 18.01 -15.06
CA TYR A 32 -7.30 17.83 -14.25
C TYR A 32 -7.49 18.99 -13.29
N THR A 33 -8.53 19.80 -13.49
CA THR A 33 -8.79 21.01 -12.69
C THR A 33 -9.98 20.86 -11.74
N ASN A 34 -10.88 19.90 -11.99
CA ASN A 34 -12.04 19.65 -11.14
C ASN A 34 -11.66 18.73 -9.96
N ILE A 35 -11.04 19.33 -8.95
CA ILE A 35 -10.55 18.62 -7.76
C ILE A 35 -11.26 19.16 -6.53
N GLU A 36 -12.09 18.31 -5.91
CA GLU A 36 -12.68 18.55 -4.59
C GLU A 36 -11.75 17.96 -3.53
N TYR A 37 -11.34 18.80 -2.57
CA TYR A 37 -10.33 18.44 -1.58
C TYR A 37 -10.86 18.64 -0.16
N HIS A 38 -10.78 17.59 0.66
CA HIS A 38 -11.15 17.59 2.08
C HIS A 38 -9.96 17.25 2.97
N LYS A 39 -9.77 18.02 4.05
CA LYS A 39 -8.74 17.75 5.05
C LYS A 39 -9.06 16.55 5.96
N GLY A 40 -10.32 16.25 6.13
CA GLY A 40 -10.83 15.16 6.96
C GLY A 40 -11.21 13.91 6.16
N ALA A 41 -11.45 12.83 6.88
CA ALA A 41 -12.17 11.67 6.36
C ALA A 41 -13.65 11.98 6.27
N LEU A 42 -14.35 11.37 5.32
CA LEU A 42 -15.81 11.37 5.22
C LEU A 42 -16.35 9.97 5.48
N SER A 43 -17.56 9.88 6.00
CA SER A 43 -18.23 8.60 6.28
C SER A 43 -19.74 8.69 6.10
N GLY A 44 -20.43 7.55 6.07
CA GLY A 44 -21.89 7.47 6.04
C GLY A 44 -22.50 8.25 4.86
N GLU A 45 -23.57 8.99 5.14
CA GLU A 45 -24.33 9.73 4.11
C GLU A 45 -23.52 10.87 3.48
N GLU A 46 -22.63 11.51 4.24
CA GLU A 46 -21.77 12.57 3.71
C GLU A 46 -20.84 12.03 2.62
N LEU A 47 -20.21 10.87 2.88
CA LEU A 47 -19.36 10.18 1.88
C LEU A 47 -20.18 9.75 0.66
N LYS A 48 -21.39 9.20 0.84
CA LYS A 48 -22.27 8.80 -0.26
C LYS A 48 -22.63 9.96 -1.16
N GLN A 49 -22.91 11.13 -0.56
CA GLN A 49 -23.21 12.34 -1.33
C GLN A 49 -22.02 12.85 -2.12
N ALA A 50 -20.83 12.92 -1.48
CA ALA A 50 -19.61 13.43 -2.11
C ALA A 50 -19.11 12.52 -3.26
N ILE A 51 -19.23 11.20 -3.12
CA ILE A 51 -18.70 10.23 -4.09
C ILE A 51 -19.61 10.02 -5.30
N ARG A 52 -20.90 10.36 -5.21
CA ARG A 52 -21.91 10.07 -6.24
C ARG A 52 -21.50 10.52 -7.64
N ASP A 53 -20.97 11.72 -7.76
CA ASP A 53 -20.58 12.32 -9.04
C ASP A 53 -19.06 12.29 -9.30
N ALA A 54 -18.28 11.82 -8.34
CA ALA A 54 -16.85 11.66 -8.47
C ALA A 54 -16.49 10.54 -9.47
N ARG A 55 -15.51 10.79 -10.34
CA ARG A 55 -14.96 9.77 -11.22
C ARG A 55 -13.73 9.10 -10.62
N PHE A 56 -13.00 9.80 -9.81
CA PHE A 56 -11.86 9.32 -9.08
C PHE A 56 -11.97 9.71 -7.61
N VAL A 57 -11.66 8.81 -6.72
CA VAL A 57 -11.57 9.08 -5.27
C VAL A 57 -10.19 8.75 -4.76
N GLY A 58 -9.62 9.68 -4.01
CA GLY A 58 -8.36 9.49 -3.27
C GLY A 58 -8.64 9.48 -1.77
N ILE A 59 -8.20 8.42 -1.10
CA ILE A 59 -8.35 8.24 0.35
C ILE A 59 -6.99 7.89 0.97
N ARG A 60 -6.90 7.95 2.29
CA ARG A 60 -5.79 7.37 3.06
C ARG A 60 -6.27 6.14 3.84
N SER A 61 -6.06 6.10 5.15
CA SER A 61 -6.31 4.92 5.97
C SER A 61 -7.64 4.94 6.75
N ARG A 62 -8.34 6.08 6.81
CA ARG A 62 -9.51 6.27 7.69
C ARG A 62 -10.86 6.20 6.98
N THR A 63 -10.93 6.58 5.71
CA THR A 63 -12.17 6.48 4.93
C THR A 63 -12.37 5.06 4.45
N HIS A 64 -13.50 4.46 4.79
CA HIS A 64 -13.84 3.09 4.39
C HIS A 64 -14.73 3.08 3.15
N LEU A 65 -14.27 2.42 2.08
CA LEU A 65 -15.05 2.20 0.86
C LEU A 65 -15.63 0.79 0.89
N THR A 66 -16.82 0.68 1.46
CA THR A 66 -17.58 -0.56 1.59
C THR A 66 -18.44 -0.82 0.35
N GLU A 67 -19.05 -2.02 0.25
CA GLU A 67 -20.03 -2.37 -0.79
C GLU A 67 -21.14 -1.30 -0.89
N GLU A 68 -21.65 -0.78 0.24
CA GLU A 68 -22.69 0.23 0.30
C GLU A 68 -22.23 1.58 -0.30
N ILE A 69 -20.98 1.98 -0.02
CA ILE A 69 -20.39 3.21 -0.59
C ILE A 69 -20.19 3.06 -2.10
N PHE A 70 -19.70 1.91 -2.55
CA PHE A 70 -19.56 1.62 -3.98
C PHE A 70 -20.90 1.61 -4.71
N ALA A 71 -21.99 1.16 -4.07
CA ALA A 71 -23.34 1.22 -4.64
C ALA A 71 -23.83 2.66 -4.87
N ALA A 72 -23.42 3.61 -4.03
CA ALA A 72 -23.72 5.04 -4.19
C ALA A 72 -22.81 5.76 -5.21
N ALA A 73 -21.66 5.17 -5.55
CA ALA A 73 -20.63 5.78 -6.41
C ALA A 73 -20.93 5.55 -7.91
N GLU A 74 -21.99 6.17 -8.43
CA GLU A 74 -22.55 5.93 -9.77
C GLU A 74 -21.54 6.14 -10.91
N LYS A 75 -20.64 7.12 -10.77
CA LYS A 75 -19.69 7.54 -11.82
C LYS A 75 -18.24 7.13 -11.56
N LEU A 76 -17.98 6.46 -10.44
CA LEU A 76 -16.62 6.15 -10.01
C LEU A 76 -15.92 5.23 -11.01
N VAL A 77 -14.70 5.59 -11.37
CA VAL A 77 -13.88 4.91 -12.40
C VAL A 77 -12.67 4.22 -11.76
N ALA A 78 -12.06 4.83 -10.76
CA ALA A 78 -10.95 4.23 -10.02
C ALA A 78 -10.81 4.84 -8.61
N VAL A 79 -10.10 4.11 -7.75
CA VAL A 79 -9.76 4.49 -6.38
C VAL A 79 -8.24 4.60 -6.25
N GLY A 80 -7.76 5.65 -5.57
CA GLY A 80 -6.38 5.81 -5.13
C GLY A 80 -6.27 5.77 -3.61
N CYS A 81 -5.55 4.80 -3.08
CA CYS A 81 -5.15 4.74 -1.68
C CYS A 81 -3.80 5.45 -1.54
N PHE A 82 -3.78 6.65 -0.96
CA PHE A 82 -2.56 7.43 -0.70
C PHE A 82 -1.84 6.90 0.54
N CYS A 83 -1.57 5.59 0.54
CA CYS A 83 -0.88 4.80 1.56
C CYS A 83 -0.48 3.44 0.97
N ILE A 84 0.17 2.59 1.77
CA ILE A 84 0.51 1.21 1.35
C ILE A 84 -0.71 0.30 1.48
N GLY A 85 -1.38 0.32 2.66
CA GLY A 85 -2.49 -0.56 2.97
C GLY A 85 -3.74 -0.26 2.15
N THR A 86 -4.54 -1.29 1.88
CA THR A 86 -5.82 -1.20 1.18
C THR A 86 -6.96 -1.84 1.95
N ASN A 87 -6.75 -2.15 3.24
CA ASN A 87 -7.73 -2.83 4.10
C ASN A 87 -9.03 -2.02 4.29
N GLN A 88 -8.98 -0.70 4.10
CA GLN A 88 -10.12 0.21 4.15
C GLN A 88 -11.00 0.17 2.89
N VAL A 89 -10.64 -0.62 1.88
CA VAL A 89 -11.37 -0.75 0.62
C VAL A 89 -11.86 -2.18 0.44
N ASP A 90 -13.15 -2.37 0.18
CA ASP A 90 -13.69 -3.65 -0.29
C ASP A 90 -13.24 -3.89 -1.74
N LEU A 91 -12.11 -4.58 -1.87
CA LEU A 91 -11.45 -4.83 -3.15
C LEU A 91 -12.32 -5.68 -4.09
N ASP A 92 -13.08 -6.63 -3.54
CA ASP A 92 -13.97 -7.49 -4.32
C ASP A 92 -15.18 -6.71 -4.85
N ALA A 93 -15.77 -5.84 -4.02
CA ALA A 93 -16.85 -4.95 -4.44
C ALA A 93 -16.40 -3.99 -5.56
N ALA A 94 -15.19 -3.44 -5.45
CA ALA A 94 -14.59 -2.60 -6.48
C ALA A 94 -14.37 -3.39 -7.79
N ALA A 95 -13.79 -4.60 -7.70
CA ALA A 95 -13.52 -5.45 -8.86
C ALA A 95 -14.81 -5.84 -9.60
N ARG A 96 -15.86 -6.26 -8.87
CA ARG A 96 -17.18 -6.58 -9.47
C ARG A 96 -17.80 -5.41 -10.23
N ARG A 97 -17.45 -4.18 -9.89
CA ARG A 97 -17.90 -2.94 -10.58
C ARG A 97 -16.95 -2.43 -11.64
N GLY A 98 -15.85 -3.15 -11.89
CA GLY A 98 -14.82 -2.73 -12.84
C GLY A 98 -14.10 -1.47 -12.38
N ILE A 99 -13.79 -1.35 -11.09
CA ILE A 99 -13.10 -0.22 -10.48
C ILE A 99 -11.72 -0.68 -9.99
N PRO A 100 -10.63 -0.35 -10.71
CA PRO A 100 -9.30 -0.62 -10.22
C PRO A 100 -8.95 0.25 -9.01
N VAL A 101 -8.20 -0.33 -8.08
CA VAL A 101 -7.69 0.31 -6.86
C VAL A 101 -6.18 0.38 -6.94
N PHE A 102 -5.63 1.58 -6.80
CA PHE A 102 -4.19 1.84 -6.80
C PHE A 102 -3.72 2.25 -5.41
N ASN A 103 -2.48 1.93 -5.08
CA ASN A 103 -1.83 2.34 -3.84
C ASN A 103 -0.39 2.79 -4.09
N ALA A 104 0.33 3.16 -3.01
CA ALA A 104 1.74 3.51 -3.06
C ALA A 104 2.57 2.52 -2.22
N PRO A 105 2.92 1.34 -2.77
CA PRO A 105 3.55 0.27 -2.00
C PRO A 105 5.00 0.56 -1.61
N PHE A 106 5.68 1.53 -2.24
CA PHE A 106 7.13 1.71 -2.12
C PHE A 106 7.58 3.12 -1.72
N SER A 107 6.70 4.10 -1.77
CA SER A 107 7.04 5.52 -1.57
C SER A 107 7.53 5.88 -0.17
N ASN A 108 7.28 5.04 0.83
CA ASN A 108 7.74 5.23 2.21
C ASN A 108 8.88 4.28 2.61
N THR A 109 9.43 3.52 1.68
CA THR A 109 10.47 2.51 1.95
C THR A 109 11.63 3.08 2.76
N ARG A 110 12.14 4.22 2.36
CA ARG A 110 13.28 4.88 3.02
C ARG A 110 12.92 5.35 4.43
N SER A 111 11.75 5.95 4.60
CA SER A 111 11.28 6.47 5.89
C SER A 111 11.20 5.38 6.96
N VAL A 112 10.60 4.22 6.61
CA VAL A 112 10.50 3.08 7.54
C VAL A 112 11.88 2.51 7.87
N ALA A 113 12.76 2.34 6.86
CA ALA A 113 14.10 1.81 7.08
C ALA A 113 14.95 2.70 7.99
N GLU A 114 14.85 4.02 7.83
CA GLU A 114 15.55 4.98 8.70
C GLU A 114 15.01 5.00 10.12
N MET A 115 13.69 4.94 10.30
CA MET A 115 13.06 4.86 11.62
C MET A 115 13.56 3.60 12.36
N VAL A 116 13.49 2.43 11.72
CA VAL A 116 13.93 1.15 12.30
C VAL A 116 15.42 1.19 12.65
N LEU A 117 16.28 1.77 11.81
CA LEU A 117 17.70 1.94 12.13
C LEU A 117 17.88 2.83 13.36
N GLY A 118 17.14 3.92 13.44
CA GLY A 118 17.16 4.82 14.62
C GLY A 118 16.73 4.09 15.89
N GLU A 119 15.61 3.37 15.86
CA GLU A 119 15.08 2.60 16.98
C GLU A 119 16.05 1.53 17.49
N LEU A 120 16.66 0.79 16.57
CA LEU A 120 17.66 -0.24 16.88
C LEU A 120 18.87 0.36 17.61
N LEU A 121 19.40 1.51 17.16
CA LEU A 121 20.52 2.19 17.81
C LEU A 121 20.13 2.74 19.21
N LEU A 122 18.93 3.28 19.35
CA LEU A 122 18.40 3.75 20.64
C LEU A 122 18.25 2.60 21.62
N LEU A 123 17.72 1.45 21.19
CA LEU A 123 17.51 0.27 22.04
C LEU A 123 18.83 -0.40 22.45
N LEU A 124 19.81 -0.55 21.54
CA LEU A 124 21.14 -1.06 21.87
C LEU A 124 21.83 -0.23 22.96
N ARG A 125 21.59 1.07 22.97
CA ARG A 125 22.14 2.01 23.96
C ARG A 125 21.24 2.20 25.16
N ARG A 126 20.06 1.55 25.25
CA ARG A 126 19.07 1.70 26.31
C ARG A 126 18.65 3.16 26.54
N ILE A 127 18.61 3.96 25.46
CA ILE A 127 18.28 5.38 25.53
C ILE A 127 16.85 5.61 25.98
N PRO A 128 15.80 4.85 25.56
CA PRO A 128 14.43 5.06 26.01
C PRO A 128 14.30 5.02 27.54
N GLU A 129 14.87 4.01 28.20
CA GLU A 129 14.86 3.87 29.65
C GLU A 129 15.63 5.01 30.34
N ALA A 130 16.82 5.32 29.82
CA ALA A 130 17.66 6.38 30.37
C ALA A 130 16.97 7.75 30.24
N ASN A 131 16.33 8.00 29.10
CA ASN A 131 15.54 9.21 28.86
C ASN A 131 14.34 9.32 29.82
N ALA A 132 13.57 8.24 29.95
CA ALA A 132 12.42 8.21 30.85
C ALA A 132 12.83 8.44 32.33
N LYS A 133 13.96 7.85 32.77
CA LYS A 133 14.52 8.08 34.11
C LYS A 133 14.96 9.54 34.30
N ALA A 134 15.67 10.12 33.34
CA ALA A 134 16.14 11.50 33.40
C ALA A 134 14.97 12.49 33.49
N HIS A 135 13.88 12.27 32.74
CA HIS A 135 12.66 13.07 32.83
C HIS A 135 11.97 12.95 34.21
N ARG A 136 12.18 11.83 34.92
CA ARG A 136 11.72 11.64 36.29
C ARG A 136 12.72 12.16 37.35
N GLY A 137 13.80 12.83 36.94
CA GLY A 137 14.83 13.37 37.83
C GLY A 137 15.82 12.33 38.37
N ILE A 138 15.85 11.14 37.78
CA ILE A 138 16.76 10.05 38.17
C ILE A 138 18.02 10.07 37.32
N TRP A 139 19.18 10.28 37.94
CA TRP A 139 20.49 10.26 37.26
C TRP A 139 21.10 8.86 37.36
N ASP A 140 20.94 8.05 36.29
CA ASP A 140 21.37 6.65 36.25
C ASP A 140 22.45 6.45 35.16
N LYS A 141 23.71 6.74 35.49
CA LYS A 141 24.85 6.58 34.59
C LYS A 141 25.44 5.18 34.71
N GLN A 142 25.16 4.32 33.72
CA GLN A 142 25.70 2.95 33.68
C GLN A 142 26.00 2.48 32.25
N ALA A 143 26.97 1.56 32.12
CA ALA A 143 27.29 0.92 30.86
C ALA A 143 26.68 -0.50 30.72
N LYS A 144 26.15 -1.07 31.80
CA LYS A 144 25.60 -2.44 31.81
C LYS A 144 24.43 -2.58 30.86
N GLY A 145 24.52 -3.50 29.91
CA GLY A 145 23.49 -3.76 28.90
C GLY A 145 23.43 -2.72 27.77
N CYS A 146 24.40 -1.79 27.71
CA CYS A 146 24.54 -0.85 26.59
C CYS A 146 25.61 -1.36 25.63
N PHE A 147 25.29 -1.41 24.33
CA PHE A 147 26.16 -1.98 23.32
C PHE A 147 26.36 -1.01 22.13
N GLU A 148 27.46 -1.18 21.43
CA GLU A 148 27.68 -0.61 20.10
C GLU A 148 27.01 -1.50 19.04
N ALA A 149 26.63 -0.91 17.91
CA ALA A 149 26.04 -1.66 16.80
C ALA A 149 27.08 -2.52 16.05
N ARG A 150 28.33 -2.05 15.98
CA ARG A 150 29.39 -2.75 15.25
C ARG A 150 29.54 -4.21 15.72
N GLY A 151 29.49 -5.14 14.75
CA GLY A 151 29.64 -6.58 14.98
C GLY A 151 28.41 -7.25 15.64
N LYS A 152 27.30 -6.51 15.84
CA LYS A 152 26.03 -7.11 16.22
C LYS A 152 25.32 -7.68 14.99
N LYS A 153 24.56 -8.74 15.19
CA LYS A 153 23.83 -9.42 14.13
C LYS A 153 22.38 -8.92 14.06
N LEU A 154 22.02 -8.34 12.91
CA LEU A 154 20.66 -7.96 12.57
C LEU A 154 20.01 -9.06 11.75
N GLY A 155 18.90 -9.62 12.24
CA GLY A 155 18.03 -10.54 11.52
C GLY A 155 16.83 -9.80 10.94
N ILE A 156 16.66 -9.86 9.63
CA ILE A 156 15.56 -9.25 8.90
C ILE A 156 14.59 -10.34 8.45
N ILE A 157 13.33 -10.27 8.87
CA ILE A 157 12.26 -11.16 8.42
C ILE A 157 11.45 -10.43 7.35
N GLY A 158 11.54 -10.92 6.09
CA GLY A 158 11.02 -10.24 4.91
C GLY A 158 12.05 -9.31 4.26
N TYR A 159 12.77 -9.83 3.24
CA TYR A 159 13.82 -9.09 2.52
C TYR A 159 13.26 -8.47 1.23
N GLY A 160 12.10 -7.78 1.37
CA GLY A 160 11.49 -6.95 0.34
C GLY A 160 12.12 -5.57 0.26
N HIS A 161 11.39 -4.57 -0.25
CA HIS A 161 11.91 -3.20 -0.44
C HIS A 161 12.43 -2.57 0.85
N ILE A 162 11.67 -2.65 1.95
CA ILE A 162 12.06 -2.06 3.24
C ILE A 162 13.20 -2.86 3.87
N GLY A 163 13.08 -4.20 3.93
CA GLY A 163 14.10 -5.05 4.52
C GLY A 163 15.45 -4.93 3.81
N THR A 164 15.46 -4.86 2.49
CA THR A 164 16.67 -4.63 1.69
C THR A 164 17.28 -3.26 1.99
N GLN A 165 16.47 -2.20 2.02
CA GLN A 165 16.94 -0.84 2.32
C GLN A 165 17.50 -0.76 3.75
N LEU A 166 16.83 -1.40 4.72
CA LEU A 166 17.34 -1.50 6.09
C LEU A 166 18.69 -2.23 6.15
N GLY A 167 18.83 -3.34 5.42
CA GLY A 167 20.08 -4.09 5.35
C GLY A 167 21.27 -3.23 4.89
N ILE A 168 21.08 -2.44 3.82
CA ILE A 168 22.09 -1.52 3.30
C ILE A 168 22.47 -0.44 4.34
N LEU A 169 21.46 0.15 5.01
CA LEU A 169 21.69 1.14 6.05
C LEU A 169 22.40 0.56 7.27
N ALA A 170 21.99 -0.64 7.69
CA ALA A 170 22.54 -1.34 8.86
C ALA A 170 24.02 -1.71 8.66
N GLU A 171 24.39 -2.16 7.47
CA GLU A 171 25.80 -2.42 7.12
C GLU A 171 26.67 -1.18 7.31
N SER A 172 26.17 0.01 6.94
CA SER A 172 26.93 1.26 7.04
C SER A 172 27.33 1.63 8.47
N VAL A 173 26.60 1.14 9.49
CA VAL A 173 26.93 1.32 10.91
C VAL A 173 27.63 0.10 11.52
N GLY A 174 28.02 -0.86 10.70
CA GLY A 174 28.86 -2.02 11.08
C GLY A 174 28.09 -3.21 11.64
N LEU A 175 26.78 -3.33 11.33
CA LEU A 175 25.99 -4.54 11.64
C LEU A 175 26.29 -5.65 10.63
N ASP A 176 26.31 -6.89 11.11
CA ASP A 176 26.28 -8.08 10.26
C ASP A 176 24.82 -8.42 9.96
N VAL A 177 24.44 -8.40 8.67
CA VAL A 177 23.04 -8.54 8.26
C VAL A 177 22.74 -9.97 7.84
N TYR A 178 21.70 -10.54 8.42
CA TYR A 178 21.12 -11.83 8.05
C TYR A 178 19.65 -11.63 7.74
N PHE A 179 19.10 -12.44 6.82
CA PHE A 179 17.66 -12.33 6.52
C PHE A 179 17.02 -13.69 6.24
N TYR A 180 15.73 -13.75 6.52
CA TYR A 180 14.84 -14.83 6.12
C TYR A 180 13.73 -14.30 5.24
N ASP A 181 13.46 -14.96 4.14
CA ASP A 181 12.33 -14.70 3.24
C ASP A 181 11.78 -16.05 2.74
N ILE A 182 10.49 -16.07 2.39
CA ILE A 182 9.85 -17.25 1.79
C ILE A 182 10.35 -17.54 0.38
N GLU A 183 10.94 -16.53 -0.27
CA GLU A 183 11.55 -16.60 -1.58
C GLU A 183 13.07 -16.47 -1.50
N ASN A 184 13.75 -17.03 -2.49
CA ASN A 184 15.17 -16.74 -2.66
C ASN A 184 15.35 -15.31 -3.17
N LYS A 185 16.02 -14.48 -2.37
CA LYS A 185 16.31 -13.09 -2.72
C LYS A 185 17.79 -12.90 -2.99
N LEU A 186 18.11 -11.95 -3.84
CA LEU A 186 19.50 -11.55 -4.08
C LEU A 186 20.04 -10.81 -2.84
N PRO A 187 21.06 -11.33 -2.15
CA PRO A 187 21.67 -10.61 -1.04
C PRO A 187 22.37 -9.34 -1.54
N LEU A 188 22.22 -8.24 -0.82
CA LEU A 188 22.92 -6.98 -1.10
C LEU A 188 23.86 -6.64 0.04
N GLY A 189 25.02 -6.06 -0.28
CA GLY A 189 26.04 -5.73 0.70
C GLY A 189 26.56 -6.96 1.44
N ASN A 190 26.64 -6.89 2.77
CA ASN A 190 27.07 -8.01 3.63
C ASN A 190 25.92 -8.97 4.02
N ALA A 191 24.70 -8.78 3.49
CA ALA A 191 23.54 -9.57 3.87
C ALA A 191 23.68 -11.04 3.48
N THR A 192 23.27 -11.95 4.37
CA THR A 192 23.28 -13.40 4.15
C THR A 192 21.90 -13.97 4.39
N GLN A 193 21.36 -14.71 3.39
CA GLN A 193 20.07 -15.40 3.54
C GLN A 193 20.24 -16.68 4.36
N VAL A 194 19.42 -16.86 5.40
CA VAL A 194 19.30 -18.12 6.13
C VAL A 194 18.14 -18.94 5.59
N ARG A 195 18.20 -20.27 5.79
CA ARG A 195 17.19 -21.19 5.26
C ARG A 195 15.93 -21.29 6.12
N HIS A 196 16.08 -21.13 7.42
CA HIS A 196 15.00 -21.32 8.38
C HIS A 196 14.86 -20.11 9.31
N LEU A 197 13.63 -19.73 9.60
CA LEU A 197 13.32 -18.68 10.55
C LEU A 197 13.97 -18.93 11.92
N SER A 198 13.92 -20.17 12.40
CA SER A 198 14.52 -20.56 13.69
C SER A 198 16.02 -20.32 13.76
N GLU A 199 16.73 -20.46 12.65
CA GLU A 199 18.15 -20.16 12.56
C GLU A 199 18.41 -18.67 12.79
N LEU A 200 17.62 -17.80 12.11
CA LEU A 200 17.70 -16.36 12.27
C LEU A 200 17.46 -15.93 13.72
N LEU A 201 16.39 -16.45 14.34
CA LEU A 201 16.01 -16.13 15.72
C LEU A 201 17.09 -16.51 16.72
N ASN A 202 17.71 -17.70 16.56
CA ASN A 202 18.73 -18.20 17.47
C ASN A 202 20.05 -17.42 17.40
N MET A 203 20.39 -16.84 16.24
CA MET A 203 21.72 -16.28 16.02
C MET A 203 21.80 -14.76 16.11
N CYS A 204 20.70 -14.04 15.91
CA CYS A 204 20.70 -12.58 15.79
C CYS A 204 20.50 -11.89 17.14
N ASP A 205 21.11 -10.72 17.29
CA ASP A 205 21.00 -9.86 18.48
C ASP A 205 19.77 -8.95 18.36
N ILE A 206 19.37 -8.61 17.14
CA ILE A 206 18.21 -7.78 16.81
C ILE A 206 17.41 -8.51 15.75
N ILE A 207 16.08 -8.55 15.89
CA ILE A 207 15.16 -9.07 14.89
C ILE A 207 14.24 -7.93 14.45
N SER A 208 14.12 -7.71 13.14
CA SER A 208 13.24 -6.71 12.54
C SER A 208 12.29 -7.32 11.52
N LEU A 209 11.01 -6.97 11.60
CA LEU A 209 9.93 -7.54 10.81
C LEU A 209 9.53 -6.60 9.68
N HIS A 210 9.50 -7.13 8.44
CA HIS A 210 9.12 -6.42 7.21
C HIS A 210 8.28 -7.31 6.29
N VAL A 211 7.25 -7.93 6.85
CA VAL A 211 6.35 -8.85 6.14
C VAL A 211 4.94 -8.25 5.99
N PRO A 212 4.20 -8.63 4.93
CA PRO A 212 2.79 -8.25 4.80
C PRO A 212 1.91 -9.00 5.81
N GLU A 213 0.68 -8.52 5.99
CA GLU A 213 -0.35 -9.25 6.70
C GLU A 213 -0.96 -10.32 5.80
N THR A 214 -0.81 -11.57 6.18
CA THR A 214 -1.36 -12.74 5.50
C THR A 214 -1.79 -13.79 6.54
N PRO A 215 -2.57 -14.80 6.18
CA PRO A 215 -2.87 -15.90 7.10
C PRO A 215 -1.62 -16.59 7.66
N SER A 216 -0.53 -16.65 6.89
CA SER A 216 0.73 -17.29 7.30
C SER A 216 1.62 -16.41 8.17
N THR A 217 1.44 -15.09 8.16
CA THR A 217 2.22 -14.15 8.97
C THR A 217 1.49 -13.71 10.25
N LYS A 218 0.21 -14.03 10.38
CA LYS A 218 -0.55 -13.75 11.59
C LYS A 218 0.03 -14.52 12.78
N ASN A 219 0.40 -13.79 13.84
CA ASN A 219 1.05 -14.30 15.05
C ASN A 219 2.29 -15.17 14.76
N MET A 220 3.01 -14.90 13.65
CA MET A 220 4.20 -15.65 13.31
C MET A 220 5.34 -15.49 14.32
N ILE A 221 5.30 -14.42 15.12
CA ILE A 221 6.19 -14.21 16.26
C ILE A 221 5.34 -14.34 17.53
N GLY A 222 5.18 -15.56 17.97
CA GLY A 222 4.48 -15.94 19.18
C GLY A 222 5.44 -16.30 20.31
N HIS A 223 4.90 -16.97 21.34
CA HIS A 223 5.65 -17.35 22.53
C HIS A 223 6.89 -18.21 22.23
N GLU A 224 6.76 -19.20 21.33
CA GLU A 224 7.87 -20.09 20.98
C GLU A 224 8.97 -19.35 20.23
N GLU A 225 8.62 -18.50 19.26
CA GLU A 225 9.58 -17.73 18.49
C GLU A 225 10.33 -16.73 19.38
N LEU A 226 9.64 -16.07 20.28
CA LEU A 226 10.23 -15.14 21.25
C LEU A 226 11.20 -15.86 22.18
N LEU A 227 10.87 -17.06 22.66
CA LEU A 227 11.79 -17.87 23.48
C LEU A 227 13.02 -18.39 22.70
N ARG A 228 12.91 -18.57 21.38
CA ARG A 228 14.04 -18.95 20.52
C ARG A 228 15.01 -17.80 20.27
N MET A 229 14.58 -16.55 20.44
CA MET A 229 15.48 -15.41 20.32
C MET A 229 16.57 -15.48 21.40
N LYS A 230 17.72 -14.91 21.11
CA LYS A 230 18.81 -14.84 22.07
C LYS A 230 18.37 -14.11 23.35
N PRO A 231 18.78 -14.60 24.54
CA PRO A 231 18.61 -13.82 25.76
C PRO A 231 19.22 -12.43 25.62
N GLY A 232 18.45 -11.39 25.90
CA GLY A 232 18.85 -10.00 25.74
C GLY A 232 18.68 -9.44 24.31
N ALA A 233 18.08 -10.20 23.39
CA ALA A 233 17.79 -9.71 22.04
C ALA A 233 16.74 -8.59 22.04
N ILE A 234 16.64 -7.90 20.90
CA ILE A 234 15.72 -6.80 20.62
C ILE A 234 14.78 -7.22 19.50
N LEU A 235 13.49 -6.93 19.64
CA LEU A 235 12.48 -7.13 18.58
C LEU A 235 11.97 -5.77 18.08
N ILE A 236 11.90 -5.61 16.74
CA ILE A 236 11.32 -4.40 16.10
C ILE A 236 10.22 -4.83 15.14
N ASN A 237 9.03 -4.26 15.33
CA ASN A 237 7.89 -4.44 14.43
C ASN A 237 7.41 -3.10 13.87
N ALA A 238 7.81 -2.79 12.66
CA ALA A 238 7.31 -1.69 11.84
C ALA A 238 6.63 -2.21 10.55
N SER A 239 5.99 -3.41 10.64
CA SER A 239 5.34 -4.06 9.49
C SER A 239 3.82 -4.08 9.61
N ARG A 240 3.26 -5.05 10.36
CA ARG A 240 1.82 -5.18 10.63
C ARG A 240 1.60 -5.62 12.08
N GLY A 241 0.57 -5.07 12.72
CA GLY A 241 0.29 -5.32 14.14
C GLY A 241 -0.02 -6.77 14.46
N THR A 242 -0.69 -7.47 13.57
CA THR A 242 -1.10 -8.88 13.74
C THR A 242 0.05 -9.89 13.63
N VAL A 243 1.26 -9.45 13.24
CA VAL A 243 2.43 -10.34 13.04
C VAL A 243 3.01 -10.80 14.38
N VAL A 244 2.90 -9.99 15.43
CA VAL A 244 3.46 -10.27 16.77
C VAL A 244 2.31 -10.49 17.76
N ASP A 245 2.41 -11.53 18.55
CA ASP A 245 1.57 -11.76 19.72
C ASP A 245 2.00 -10.81 20.84
N ILE A 246 1.23 -9.73 21.06
CA ILE A 246 1.56 -8.68 22.02
C ILE A 246 1.61 -9.20 23.47
N PRO A 247 0.64 -10.01 23.96
CA PRO A 247 0.76 -10.68 25.27
C PRO A 247 2.03 -11.49 25.45
N ALA A 248 2.42 -12.27 24.44
CA ALA A 248 3.66 -13.06 24.48
C ALA A 248 4.92 -12.16 24.52
N LEU A 249 4.92 -11.06 23.74
CA LEU A 249 5.98 -10.06 23.78
C LEU A 249 6.10 -9.41 25.16
N ALA A 250 4.97 -9.03 25.77
CA ALA A 250 4.95 -8.46 27.12
C ALA A 250 5.56 -9.43 28.15
N GLN A 251 5.24 -10.73 28.08
CA GLN A 251 5.83 -11.76 28.95
C GLN A 251 7.35 -11.90 28.74
N ALA A 252 7.82 -11.88 27.50
CA ALA A 252 9.25 -11.95 27.19
C ALA A 252 10.05 -10.73 27.69
N LEU A 253 9.43 -9.56 27.69
CA LEU A 253 10.01 -8.34 28.26
C LEU A 253 10.00 -8.37 29.80
N GLU A 254 8.90 -8.81 30.42
CA GLU A 254 8.74 -8.88 31.88
C GLU A 254 9.72 -9.89 32.50
N SER A 255 9.91 -11.03 31.85
CA SER A 255 10.91 -12.05 32.23
C SER A 255 12.36 -11.60 31.95
N LYS A 256 12.56 -10.45 31.29
CA LYS A 256 13.86 -9.94 30.83
C LYS A 256 14.57 -10.88 29.85
N HIS A 257 13.83 -11.78 29.19
CA HIS A 257 14.37 -12.59 28.10
C HIS A 257 14.75 -11.70 26.93
N LEU A 258 13.89 -10.72 26.57
CA LEU A 258 14.23 -9.64 25.65
C LEU A 258 14.69 -8.39 26.41
N SER A 259 15.69 -7.68 25.87
CA SER A 259 16.21 -6.44 26.46
C SER A 259 15.39 -5.21 26.11
N GLY A 260 14.58 -5.27 25.03
CA GLY A 260 13.73 -4.17 24.59
C GLY A 260 13.00 -4.51 23.30
N ALA A 261 12.10 -3.64 22.93
CA ALA A 261 11.36 -3.74 21.66
C ALA A 261 11.04 -2.35 21.08
N ALA A 262 10.78 -2.28 19.79
CA ALA A 262 10.13 -1.14 19.14
C ALA A 262 8.89 -1.64 18.38
N VAL A 263 7.77 -0.98 18.56
CA VAL A 263 6.49 -1.37 17.98
C VAL A 263 5.80 -0.14 17.42
N ASP A 264 5.69 -0.06 16.10
CA ASP A 264 5.02 1.02 15.36
C ASP A 264 3.60 0.67 14.95
N VAL A 265 3.23 -0.63 15.02
CA VAL A 265 1.96 -1.16 14.51
C VAL A 265 1.32 -2.11 15.52
N PHE A 266 -0.02 -2.04 15.65
CA PHE A 266 -0.75 -2.78 16.69
C PHE A 266 -1.90 -3.58 16.07
N PRO A 267 -2.31 -4.71 16.71
CA PRO A 267 -3.47 -5.49 16.25
C PRO A 267 -4.78 -4.68 16.22
N THR A 268 -4.90 -3.72 17.14
CA THR A 268 -5.99 -2.75 17.18
C THR A 268 -5.39 -1.36 17.34
N GLU A 269 -5.70 -0.49 16.40
CA GLU A 269 -5.22 0.90 16.37
C GLU A 269 -6.42 1.85 16.50
N PRO A 270 -6.31 2.97 17.24
CA PRO A 270 -7.36 3.97 17.32
C PRO A 270 -7.75 4.52 15.94
N GLY A 271 -9.04 4.68 15.71
CA GLY A 271 -9.58 5.17 14.43
C GLY A 271 -9.29 6.65 14.16
N ALA A 272 -9.03 7.45 15.20
CA ALA A 272 -8.73 8.87 15.07
C ALA A 272 -7.67 9.32 16.06
N ASN A 273 -6.93 10.37 15.69
CA ASN A 273 -5.93 10.96 16.59
C ASN A 273 -6.62 11.65 17.78
N ASN A 274 -6.14 11.34 18.99
CA ASN A 274 -6.58 11.96 20.23
C ASN A 274 -8.09 11.85 20.50
N ASP A 275 -8.74 10.78 20.06
CA ASP A 275 -10.14 10.53 20.42
C ASP A 275 -10.23 10.01 21.86
N PRO A 276 -10.84 10.76 22.81
CA PRO A 276 -10.97 10.32 24.19
C PRO A 276 -11.88 9.09 24.34
N ASN A 277 -12.71 8.79 23.35
CA ASN A 277 -13.61 7.62 23.36
C ASN A 277 -12.97 6.36 22.78
N ASP A 278 -11.81 6.52 22.11
CA ASP A 278 -11.04 5.42 21.50
C ASP A 278 -9.55 5.57 21.88
N PRO A 279 -9.20 5.40 23.17
CA PRO A 279 -7.84 5.58 23.64
C PRO A 279 -6.94 4.42 23.19
N PHE A 280 -5.68 4.73 22.90
CA PHE A 280 -4.67 3.69 22.67
C PHE A 280 -4.44 2.86 23.94
N VAL A 281 -4.62 1.54 23.83
CA VAL A 281 -4.42 0.59 24.92
C VAL A 281 -3.47 -0.52 24.48
N SER A 282 -2.43 -0.77 25.27
CA SER A 282 -1.49 -1.87 25.02
C SER A 282 -0.84 -2.31 26.33
N GLU A 283 -0.58 -3.61 26.47
CA GLU A 283 0.20 -4.15 27.60
C GLU A 283 1.65 -3.64 27.61
N LEU A 284 2.13 -3.10 26.48
CA LEU A 284 3.49 -2.60 26.33
C LEU A 284 3.73 -1.22 26.94
N ILE A 285 2.69 -0.45 27.25
CA ILE A 285 2.78 0.93 27.77
C ILE A 285 3.58 1.00 29.09
N LYS A 286 3.56 -0.07 29.88
CA LYS A 286 4.25 -0.13 31.18
C LYS A 286 5.77 -0.26 31.11
N PHE A 287 6.34 -0.49 29.92
CA PHE A 287 7.77 -0.79 29.76
C PHE A 287 8.56 0.42 29.26
N ASP A 288 9.44 0.97 30.09
CA ASP A 288 10.38 2.06 29.69
C ASP A 288 11.40 1.61 28.62
N ASN A 289 11.66 0.31 28.46
CA ASN A 289 12.57 -0.28 27.48
C ASN A 289 11.87 -0.65 26.15
N VAL A 290 10.69 -0.11 25.92
CA VAL A 290 9.95 -0.27 24.68
C VAL A 290 9.71 1.08 24.02
N ILE A 291 9.99 1.18 22.75
CA ILE A 291 9.60 2.34 21.91
C ILE A 291 8.24 2.02 21.32
N LEU A 292 7.25 2.86 21.58
CA LEU A 292 5.91 2.78 21.00
C LEU A 292 5.69 4.00 20.13
N THR A 293 5.33 3.77 18.87
CA THR A 293 5.01 4.85 17.92
C THR A 293 3.64 4.59 17.28
N PRO A 294 2.85 5.63 16.99
CA PRO A 294 1.48 5.48 16.52
C PRO A 294 1.40 5.32 15.00
N HIS A 295 1.98 4.23 14.47
CA HIS A 295 2.00 3.85 13.04
C HIS A 295 2.53 4.99 12.14
N ILE A 296 3.72 5.50 12.50
CA ILE A 296 4.34 6.65 11.83
C ILE A 296 5.49 6.30 10.90
N GLY A 297 5.79 5.02 10.69
CA GLY A 297 6.90 4.59 9.83
C GLY A 297 6.91 5.22 8.44
N GLY A 298 5.72 5.45 7.86
CA GLY A 298 5.55 6.15 6.58
C GLY A 298 5.20 7.64 6.70
N SER A 299 5.24 8.24 7.89
CA SER A 299 4.73 9.57 8.16
C SER A 299 5.83 10.65 8.13
N THR A 300 6.67 10.64 7.10
CA THR A 300 7.61 11.72 6.80
C THR A 300 7.05 12.63 5.69
N GLN A 301 7.52 13.87 5.62
CA GLN A 301 7.09 14.80 4.56
C GLN A 301 7.43 14.27 3.18
N GLU A 302 8.64 13.75 3.00
CA GLU A 302 9.12 13.18 1.75
C GLU A 302 8.29 11.96 1.33
N ALA A 303 7.96 11.07 2.26
CA ALA A 303 7.10 9.92 1.96
C ALA A 303 5.70 10.36 1.54
N GLN A 304 5.09 11.33 2.24
CA GLN A 304 3.77 11.84 1.88
C GLN A 304 3.77 12.54 0.52
N GLU A 305 4.82 13.31 0.23
CA GLU A 305 5.01 13.93 -1.09
C GLU A 305 5.13 12.88 -2.20
N ASN A 306 5.99 11.88 -2.02
CA ASN A 306 6.20 10.79 -2.98
C ASN A 306 4.95 9.95 -3.18
N ILE A 307 4.21 9.63 -2.11
CA ILE A 307 2.91 8.96 -2.17
C ILE A 307 1.91 9.78 -3.02
N GLY A 308 1.90 11.11 -2.80
CA GLY A 308 1.07 12.03 -3.56
C GLY A 308 1.34 11.94 -5.07
N TYR A 309 2.61 12.04 -5.47
CA TYR A 309 3.00 11.91 -6.88
C TYR A 309 2.70 10.53 -7.45
N GLU A 310 3.01 9.45 -6.72
CA GLU A 310 2.86 8.08 -7.21
C GLU A 310 1.39 7.75 -7.49
N VAL A 311 0.51 7.94 -6.51
CA VAL A 311 -0.91 7.57 -6.65
C VAL A 311 -1.63 8.48 -7.63
N ALA A 312 -1.42 9.79 -7.56
CA ALA A 312 -2.01 10.73 -8.52
C ALA A 312 -1.56 10.44 -9.96
N GLY A 313 -0.28 10.11 -10.14
CA GLY A 313 0.26 9.71 -11.45
C GLY A 313 -0.38 8.43 -11.99
N LYS A 314 -0.64 7.42 -11.13
CA LYS A 314 -1.36 6.18 -11.52
C LYS A 314 -2.79 6.46 -11.93
N LEU A 315 -3.51 7.29 -11.16
CA LEU A 315 -4.90 7.68 -11.48
C LEU A 315 -4.96 8.46 -12.80
N ALA A 316 -4.09 9.43 -13.00
CA ALA A 316 -3.98 10.20 -14.24
C ALA A 316 -3.67 9.29 -15.43
N LYS A 317 -2.70 8.38 -15.29
CA LYS A 317 -2.32 7.41 -16.33
C LYS A 317 -3.46 6.47 -16.69
N TYR A 318 -4.22 5.97 -15.70
CA TYR A 318 -5.40 5.15 -15.96
C TYR A 318 -6.51 5.97 -16.65
N SER A 319 -6.70 7.22 -16.26
CA SER A 319 -7.63 8.12 -16.94
C SER A 319 -7.25 8.37 -18.39
N ASP A 320 -5.97 8.63 -18.65
CA ASP A 320 -5.46 9.05 -19.96
C ASP A 320 -5.31 7.90 -20.95
N ASN A 321 -4.81 6.73 -20.50
CA ASN A 321 -4.49 5.64 -21.41
C ASN A 321 -5.03 4.26 -21.00
N GLY A 322 -5.68 4.13 -19.83
CA GLY A 322 -6.24 2.87 -19.36
C GLY A 322 -5.23 1.93 -18.69
N SER A 323 -4.00 2.35 -18.42
CA SER A 323 -2.99 1.50 -17.77
C SER A 323 -3.41 1.16 -16.34
N THR A 324 -3.43 -0.14 -16.01
CA THR A 324 -3.73 -0.68 -14.67
C THR A 324 -2.47 -1.19 -13.96
N LEU A 325 -1.30 -0.72 -14.37
CA LEU A 325 -0.03 -1.10 -13.76
C LEU A 325 -0.06 -0.86 -12.24
N SER A 326 0.25 -1.89 -11.46
CA SER A 326 0.20 -1.91 -10.00
C SER A 326 -1.19 -1.69 -9.36
N ALA A 327 -2.28 -1.94 -10.07
CA ALA A 327 -3.59 -2.05 -9.46
C ALA A 327 -3.68 -3.30 -8.58
N VAL A 328 -4.19 -3.16 -7.35
CA VAL A 328 -4.14 -4.25 -6.35
C VAL A 328 -5.25 -5.29 -6.51
N ASN A 329 -6.35 -4.94 -7.18
CA ASN A 329 -7.54 -5.78 -7.33
C ASN A 329 -7.91 -6.07 -8.80
N PHE A 330 -7.02 -5.77 -9.73
CA PHE A 330 -7.37 -5.73 -11.15
C PHE A 330 -6.30 -6.39 -12.02
N PRO A 331 -6.65 -6.95 -13.21
CA PRO A 331 -5.64 -7.41 -14.17
C PRO A 331 -4.68 -6.28 -14.55
N GLU A 332 -3.39 -6.55 -14.46
CA GLU A 332 -2.35 -5.56 -14.66
C GLU A 332 -1.98 -5.45 -16.15
N VAL A 333 -2.22 -4.28 -16.73
CA VAL A 333 -1.86 -3.96 -18.12
C VAL A 333 -1.06 -2.66 -18.14
N SER A 334 0.16 -2.74 -18.66
CA SER A 334 0.99 -1.57 -18.95
C SER A 334 0.82 -1.18 -20.41
N LEU A 335 0.38 0.03 -20.65
CA LEU A 335 0.05 0.52 -21.99
C LEU A 335 0.96 1.66 -22.41
N PRO A 336 1.42 1.66 -23.67
CA PRO A 336 2.06 2.83 -24.26
C PRO A 336 1.04 3.98 -24.40
N SER A 337 1.55 5.19 -24.60
CA SER A 337 0.73 6.29 -25.09
C SER A 337 0.12 5.85 -26.44
N HIS A 338 -1.17 6.06 -26.64
CA HIS A 338 -1.78 5.80 -27.94
C HIS A 338 -1.52 6.98 -28.88
N GLY A 339 -1.37 6.63 -30.16
CA GLY A 339 -1.20 7.65 -31.19
C GLY A 339 -2.49 8.44 -31.43
N ASP A 340 -2.33 9.61 -32.04
CA ASP A 340 -3.45 10.52 -32.34
C ASP A 340 -4.44 9.95 -33.38
N ASP A 341 -4.11 8.87 -34.06
CA ASP A 341 -4.91 8.30 -35.16
C ASP A 341 -5.85 7.16 -34.73
N VAL A 342 -5.86 6.79 -33.44
CA VAL A 342 -6.65 5.67 -32.92
C VAL A 342 -7.53 6.08 -31.75
N ASN A 343 -8.70 5.46 -31.64
CA ASN A 343 -9.54 5.52 -30.46
C ASN A 343 -9.26 4.28 -29.60
N ARG A 344 -9.00 4.49 -28.32
CA ARG A 344 -8.75 3.42 -27.36
C ARG A 344 -10.02 3.07 -26.59
N LEU A 345 -10.40 1.79 -26.68
CA LEU A 345 -11.52 1.21 -25.96
C LEU A 345 -11.02 0.41 -24.77
N LEU A 346 -11.58 0.65 -23.61
CA LEU A 346 -11.37 -0.10 -22.38
C LEU A 346 -12.60 -0.93 -22.10
N HIS A 347 -12.47 -2.26 -22.09
CA HIS A 347 -13.58 -3.17 -21.82
C HIS A 347 -13.24 -4.10 -20.66
N ILE A 348 -14.03 -4.03 -19.63
CA ILE A 348 -13.95 -4.84 -18.41
C ILE A 348 -15.10 -5.84 -18.46
N HIS A 349 -14.80 -7.11 -18.27
CA HIS A 349 -15.75 -8.19 -18.45
C HIS A 349 -15.53 -9.34 -17.46
N GLU A 350 -16.57 -10.16 -17.33
CA GLU A 350 -16.44 -11.44 -16.64
C GLU A 350 -15.45 -12.34 -17.37
N ASN A 351 -14.51 -12.94 -16.65
CA ASN A 351 -13.53 -13.87 -17.23
C ASN A 351 -14.21 -15.20 -17.55
N ARG A 352 -14.80 -15.29 -18.75
CA ARG A 352 -15.51 -16.48 -19.21
C ARG A 352 -15.18 -16.83 -20.68
N PRO A 353 -15.29 -18.11 -21.07
CA PRO A 353 -15.08 -18.53 -22.44
C PRO A 353 -16.01 -17.80 -23.43
N GLY A 354 -15.45 -17.45 -24.60
CA GLY A 354 -16.22 -16.85 -25.70
C GLY A 354 -16.39 -15.33 -25.66
N ILE A 355 -16.09 -14.66 -24.53
CA ILE A 355 -16.29 -13.20 -24.43
C ILE A 355 -15.47 -12.41 -25.44
N MET A 356 -14.22 -12.83 -25.71
CA MET A 356 -13.36 -12.18 -26.70
C MET A 356 -13.90 -12.31 -28.12
N ASN A 357 -14.53 -13.45 -28.44
CA ASN A 357 -15.20 -13.63 -29.72
C ASN A 357 -16.36 -12.63 -29.91
N SER A 358 -17.18 -12.48 -28.86
CA SER A 358 -18.30 -11.50 -28.88
C SER A 358 -17.81 -10.07 -29.06
N ILE A 359 -16.71 -9.71 -28.38
CA ILE A 359 -16.09 -8.38 -28.50
C ILE A 359 -15.57 -8.15 -29.93
N ASN A 360 -14.82 -9.12 -30.50
CA ASN A 360 -14.23 -8.99 -31.82
C ASN A 360 -15.29 -8.97 -32.93
N ASN A 361 -16.41 -9.69 -32.78
CA ASN A 361 -17.51 -9.66 -33.71
C ASN A 361 -18.13 -8.25 -33.84
N VAL A 362 -18.20 -7.45 -32.79
CA VAL A 362 -18.67 -6.05 -32.86
C VAL A 362 -17.84 -5.24 -33.86
N PHE A 363 -16.52 -5.39 -33.88
CA PHE A 363 -15.65 -4.68 -34.81
C PHE A 363 -15.80 -5.20 -36.22
N THR A 364 -15.97 -6.52 -36.39
CA THR A 364 -16.20 -7.14 -37.71
C THR A 364 -17.52 -6.65 -38.33
N GLU A 365 -18.63 -6.63 -37.57
CA GLU A 365 -19.93 -6.16 -38.01
C GLU A 365 -19.92 -4.68 -38.42
N GLU A 366 -19.16 -3.85 -37.72
CA GLU A 366 -19.03 -2.43 -38.00
C GLU A 366 -17.92 -2.08 -38.98
N ASN A 367 -17.28 -3.09 -39.58
CA ASN A 367 -16.16 -2.95 -40.50
C ASN A 367 -15.03 -2.04 -39.95
N ILE A 368 -14.65 -2.25 -38.70
CA ILE A 368 -13.63 -1.47 -37.99
C ILE A 368 -12.38 -2.32 -37.85
N ASN A 369 -11.23 -1.75 -38.23
CA ASN A 369 -9.94 -2.37 -38.02
C ASN A 369 -9.44 -2.22 -36.58
N VAL A 370 -8.97 -3.33 -35.99
CA VAL A 370 -8.30 -3.36 -34.69
C VAL A 370 -6.80 -3.21 -34.94
N ALA A 371 -6.24 -2.12 -34.43
CA ALA A 371 -4.82 -1.81 -34.57
C ALA A 371 -3.97 -2.50 -33.48
N ALA A 372 -4.48 -2.59 -32.26
CA ALA A 372 -3.83 -3.29 -31.16
C ALA A 372 -4.85 -3.83 -30.15
N GLN A 373 -4.50 -4.89 -29.46
CA GLN A 373 -5.34 -5.49 -28.42
C GLN A 373 -4.46 -6.00 -27.27
N TYR A 374 -4.77 -5.58 -26.04
CA TYR A 374 -4.06 -5.95 -24.81
C TYR A 374 -5.04 -6.58 -23.84
N LEU A 375 -4.93 -7.88 -23.63
CA LEU A 375 -5.81 -8.64 -22.74
C LEU A 375 -5.03 -9.17 -21.55
N ARG A 376 -5.59 -9.00 -20.36
CA ARG A 376 -5.19 -9.69 -19.13
C ARG A 376 -6.42 -10.12 -18.35
N THR A 377 -6.28 -11.22 -17.62
CA THR A 377 -7.31 -11.74 -16.71
C THR A 377 -6.72 -11.96 -15.32
N ALA A 378 -7.52 -11.71 -14.29
CA ALA A 378 -7.19 -12.02 -12.90
C ALA A 378 -8.47 -12.44 -12.18
N GLY A 379 -8.49 -13.66 -11.61
CA GLY A 379 -9.69 -14.23 -11.01
C GLY A 379 -10.87 -14.21 -11.98
N ASN A 380 -11.96 -13.59 -11.55
CA ASN A 380 -13.22 -13.49 -12.31
C ASN A 380 -13.30 -12.28 -13.25
N VAL A 381 -12.26 -11.44 -13.32
CA VAL A 381 -12.26 -10.22 -14.12
C VAL A 381 -11.31 -10.36 -15.30
N GLY A 382 -11.80 -10.02 -16.48
CA GLY A 382 -11.01 -9.79 -17.68
C GLY A 382 -10.95 -8.30 -18.01
N TYR A 383 -9.80 -7.83 -18.45
CA TYR A 383 -9.57 -6.47 -18.91
C TYR A 383 -8.91 -6.48 -20.26
N VAL A 384 -9.59 -5.94 -21.25
CA VAL A 384 -9.04 -5.79 -22.59
C VAL A 384 -9.05 -4.32 -23.01
N VAL A 385 -7.92 -3.88 -23.54
CA VAL A 385 -7.74 -2.56 -24.14
C VAL A 385 -7.55 -2.75 -25.62
N ILE A 386 -8.34 -2.04 -26.42
CA ILE A 386 -8.41 -2.21 -27.87
C ILE A 386 -8.23 -0.86 -28.55
N ASP A 387 -7.22 -0.75 -29.39
CA ASP A 387 -6.98 0.40 -30.22
C ASP A 387 -7.61 0.17 -31.60
N VAL A 388 -8.52 1.07 -31.98
CA VAL A 388 -9.30 0.97 -33.21
C VAL A 388 -9.24 2.26 -34.02
N THR A 389 -9.37 2.14 -35.33
CA THR A 389 -9.50 3.30 -36.20
C THR A 389 -10.97 3.52 -36.53
N THR A 390 -11.58 4.58 -35.95
CA THR A 390 -12.96 5.00 -36.29
C THR A 390 -12.94 6.23 -37.18
N GLN A 391 -13.85 6.29 -38.15
CA GLN A 391 -13.92 7.40 -39.10
C GLN A 391 -14.77 8.57 -38.59
N THR A 392 -15.75 8.28 -37.74
CA THR A 392 -16.69 9.27 -37.21
C THR A 392 -16.99 9.06 -35.73
N LYS A 393 -17.44 10.13 -35.06
CA LYS A 393 -17.91 10.07 -33.68
C LYS A 393 -19.10 9.12 -33.50
N ALA A 394 -20.04 9.16 -34.45
CA ALA A 394 -21.21 8.29 -34.43
C ALA A 394 -20.82 6.80 -34.48
N GLN A 395 -19.81 6.42 -35.30
CA GLN A 395 -19.29 5.07 -35.36
C GLN A 395 -18.65 4.65 -34.03
N ALA A 396 -17.85 5.53 -33.42
CA ALA A 396 -17.21 5.27 -32.12
C ALA A 396 -18.27 5.09 -31.01
N GLU A 397 -19.29 5.93 -30.95
CA GLU A 397 -20.39 5.83 -30.00
C GLU A 397 -21.23 4.57 -30.20
N LEU A 398 -21.51 4.17 -31.43
CA LEU A 398 -22.23 2.95 -31.77
C LEU A 398 -21.49 1.71 -31.27
N VAL A 399 -20.18 1.62 -31.54
CA VAL A 399 -19.33 0.52 -31.06
C VAL A 399 -19.33 0.45 -29.53
N LEU A 400 -19.17 1.59 -28.88
CA LEU A 400 -19.20 1.65 -27.41
C LEU A 400 -20.55 1.15 -26.85
N GLN A 401 -21.68 1.51 -27.49
CA GLN A 401 -22.99 1.04 -27.05
C GLN A 401 -23.16 -0.46 -27.28
N LYS A 402 -22.73 -1.00 -28.42
CA LYS A 402 -22.75 -2.46 -28.68
C LYS A 402 -21.90 -3.22 -27.66
N LEU A 403 -20.69 -2.75 -27.37
CA LEU A 403 -19.81 -3.36 -26.36
C LEU A 403 -20.44 -3.33 -24.95
N LYS A 404 -21.10 -2.25 -24.56
CA LYS A 404 -21.82 -2.15 -23.30
C LYS A 404 -22.97 -3.14 -23.18
N GLY A 405 -23.61 -3.47 -24.31
CA GLY A 405 -24.74 -4.40 -24.39
C GLY A 405 -24.33 -5.88 -24.42
N LEU A 406 -23.06 -6.22 -24.55
CA LEU A 406 -22.62 -7.60 -24.57
C LEU A 406 -22.84 -8.30 -23.23
N PRO A 407 -23.40 -9.52 -23.22
CA PRO A 407 -23.50 -10.30 -22.00
C PRO A 407 -22.13 -10.54 -21.36
N GLY A 408 -22.00 -10.27 -20.05
CA GLY A 408 -20.75 -10.38 -19.30
C GLY A 408 -19.89 -9.11 -19.35
N THR A 409 -20.32 -8.04 -19.98
CA THR A 409 -19.69 -6.73 -19.85
C THR A 409 -19.96 -6.15 -18.45
N ILE A 410 -18.90 -5.83 -17.73
CA ILE A 410 -18.97 -5.12 -16.45
C ILE A 410 -18.96 -3.61 -16.73
N ARG A 411 -18.03 -3.17 -17.57
CA ARG A 411 -17.87 -1.74 -17.92
C ARG A 411 -17.16 -1.58 -19.26
N ALA A 412 -17.55 -0.59 -20.04
CA ALA A 412 -16.82 -0.17 -21.23
C ALA A 412 -16.68 1.36 -21.26
N ARG A 413 -15.49 1.83 -21.64
CA ARG A 413 -15.16 3.25 -21.84
C ARG A 413 -14.42 3.41 -23.15
N MET A 414 -14.53 4.59 -23.73
CA MET A 414 -13.69 5.00 -24.87
C MET A 414 -12.83 6.19 -24.44
N LEU A 415 -11.57 6.13 -24.75
CA LEU A 415 -10.61 7.23 -24.69
C LEU A 415 -10.42 7.85 -26.06
N TYR A 416 -9.70 8.96 -26.14
CA TYR A 416 -9.49 9.72 -27.37
C TYR A 416 -8.97 8.88 -28.52
#